data_500e3d091891904a60d33c718e7440cd
#
_entry.id   500e3d091891904a60d33c718e7440cd
#
_cell.length_a   1.000
_cell.length_b   1.000
_cell.length_c   1.000
_cell.angle_alpha   90.00
_cell.angle_beta   90.00
_cell.angle_gamma   90.00
#
_symmetry.space_group_name_H-M   'P 1'
#
loop_
_entity.id
_entity.type
_entity.pdbx_description
1 polymer ?
#
loop_
_entity_poly.entity_id
_entity_poly.type
_entity_poly.pdbx_seq_one_letter_code
_entity_poly.pdbx_strand_id
1 'polypeptide(L)'
;CLSRIAQNKTQYDWEIILVNNNSTDNTHNECERFVNDYSPKNYNYFVEAQQGLSYARNRGIKESHGDWLVFLDDDSMIENNYIETLGNFLQQYPDTYAFGGQITPFFEGEPPKWLSKWSLGFVSAIDMGKEVKLFPSGKYPIGANMGISRKAINQIGLFNTSLGRTKELLLGGEEKDIFLRIHNLKKPIYYFPNICVKHCIPPKRTTKEFIKKLGYGIGVSERLRTITINKKSFIIRIVLELIKWIATLILLCLYTIQG
;
A
#
# COMPACT_ATOMS: atom_id res chain seq x y z
N CYS A 1 8.68 -1.72 12.31
CA CYS A 1 8.46 -0.46 11.58
C CYS A 1 9.01 0.73 12.36
N LEU A 2 8.41 1.15 13.48
CA LEU A 2 8.71 2.39 14.22
C LEU A 2 10.20 2.55 14.58
N SER A 3 10.86 1.52 15.11
CA SER A 3 12.29 1.58 15.46
C SER A 3 13.19 1.89 14.25
N ARG A 4 12.83 1.40 13.06
CA ARG A 4 13.55 1.71 11.83
C ARG A 4 13.33 3.16 11.38
N ILE A 5 12.13 3.68 11.57
CA ILE A 5 11.83 5.09 11.28
C ILE A 5 12.65 5.99 12.23
N ALA A 6 12.65 5.72 13.54
CA ALA A 6 13.38 6.51 14.53
C ALA A 6 14.91 6.54 14.32
N GLN A 7 15.46 5.51 13.66
CA GLN A 7 16.89 5.43 13.32
C GLN A 7 17.29 6.21 12.07
N ASN A 8 16.32 6.75 11.30
CA ASN A 8 16.63 7.52 10.12
C ASN A 8 17.35 8.83 10.50
N LYS A 9 18.42 9.13 9.78
CA LYS A 9 19.16 10.40 9.88
C LYS A 9 18.90 11.18 8.60
N THR A 10 18.43 12.41 8.72
CA THR A 10 18.06 13.24 7.59
C THR A 10 18.15 14.72 7.95
N GLN A 11 18.36 15.57 6.94
CA GLN A 11 18.27 17.03 7.04
C GLN A 11 16.83 17.54 6.86
N TYR A 12 15.91 16.67 6.42
CA TYR A 12 14.51 17.03 6.17
C TYR A 12 13.71 16.99 7.47
N ASP A 13 12.78 17.91 7.62
CA ASP A 13 11.78 17.88 8.69
C ASP A 13 10.76 16.78 8.43
N TRP A 14 10.44 16.03 9.48
CA TRP A 14 9.48 14.93 9.42
C TRP A 14 8.80 14.70 10.76
N GLU A 15 7.64 14.09 10.70
CA GLU A 15 6.85 13.68 11.85
C GLU A 15 6.35 12.24 11.71
N ILE A 16 6.09 11.58 12.83
CA ILE A 16 5.42 10.28 12.88
C ILE A 16 4.00 10.49 13.37
N ILE A 17 3.02 10.15 12.55
CA ILE A 17 1.62 10.06 12.96
C ILE A 17 1.26 8.59 13.02
N LEU A 18 1.19 8.04 14.22
CA LEU A 18 0.76 6.67 14.44
C LEU A 18 -0.72 6.62 14.75
N VAL A 19 -1.46 5.87 13.96
CA VAL A 19 -2.89 5.70 14.13
C VAL A 19 -3.18 4.25 14.54
N ASN A 20 -3.58 4.05 15.78
CA ASN A 20 -4.12 2.78 16.27
C ASN A 20 -5.59 2.67 15.86
N ASN A 21 -5.90 1.77 14.92
CA ASN A 21 -7.26 1.58 14.43
C ASN A 21 -8.06 0.63 15.31
N ASN A 22 -8.23 1.03 16.57
CA ASN A 22 -9.00 0.29 17.58
C ASN A 22 -8.51 -1.16 17.76
N SER A 23 -7.19 -1.34 17.92
CA SER A 23 -6.56 -2.63 18.17
C SER A 23 -6.97 -3.17 19.54
N THR A 24 -7.16 -4.48 19.61
CA THR A 24 -7.58 -5.19 20.83
C THR A 24 -6.46 -6.05 21.44
N ASP A 25 -5.28 -5.97 20.87
CA ASP A 25 -4.06 -6.67 21.29
C ASP A 25 -3.13 -5.71 22.07
N ASN A 26 -1.86 -6.07 22.19
CA ASN A 26 -0.85 -5.30 22.91
C ASN A 26 -0.30 -4.06 22.15
N THR A 27 -0.93 -3.65 21.05
CA THR A 27 -0.45 -2.54 20.20
C THR A 27 -0.19 -1.26 21.00
N HIS A 28 -1.08 -0.91 21.93
CA HIS A 28 -0.92 0.31 22.74
C HIS A 28 0.36 0.28 23.58
N ASN A 29 0.59 -0.79 24.32
CA ASN A 29 1.79 -0.94 25.16
C ASN A 29 3.08 -0.98 24.32
N GLU A 30 3.04 -1.59 23.13
CA GLU A 30 4.19 -1.57 22.20
C GLU A 30 4.51 -0.14 21.71
N CYS A 31 3.49 0.68 21.49
CA CYS A 31 3.68 2.10 21.15
C CYS A 31 4.28 2.90 22.33
N GLU A 32 3.82 2.66 23.54
CA GLU A 32 4.39 3.29 24.73
C GLU A 32 5.86 2.87 24.95
N ARG A 33 6.15 1.57 24.78
CA ARG A 33 7.53 1.07 24.83
C ARG A 33 8.43 1.77 23.80
N PHE A 34 7.95 1.93 22.57
CA PHE A 34 8.68 2.65 21.55
C PHE A 34 9.02 4.09 21.97
N VAL A 35 8.07 4.82 22.55
CA VAL A 35 8.32 6.18 23.05
C VAL A 35 9.37 6.18 24.15
N ASN A 36 9.32 5.25 25.08
CA ASN A 36 10.27 5.13 26.18
C ASN A 36 11.69 4.79 25.68
N ASP A 37 11.80 3.88 24.69
CA ASP A 37 13.09 3.40 24.18
C ASP A 37 13.77 4.40 23.25
N TYR A 38 13.02 5.14 22.43
CA TYR A 38 13.55 5.98 21.36
C TYR A 38 13.38 7.48 21.59
N SER A 39 12.50 7.90 22.50
CA SER A 39 12.16 9.31 22.79
C SER A 39 12.01 10.16 21.50
N PRO A 40 11.16 9.78 20.54
CA PRO A 40 11.05 10.43 19.25
C PRO A 40 10.49 11.84 19.41
N LYS A 41 11.17 12.85 18.83
CA LYS A 41 10.82 14.27 19.01
C LYS A 41 9.50 14.68 18.35
N ASN A 42 9.17 14.06 17.21
CA ASN A 42 8.02 14.45 16.36
C ASN A 42 7.07 13.25 16.21
N TYR A 43 6.60 12.73 17.33
CA TYR A 43 5.72 11.56 17.36
C TYR A 43 4.37 11.93 17.97
N ASN A 44 3.31 11.57 17.25
CA ASN A 44 1.94 11.75 17.70
C ASN A 44 1.19 10.42 17.57
N TYR A 45 0.49 10.03 18.64
CA TYR A 45 -0.31 8.81 18.70
C TYR A 45 -1.79 9.15 18.74
N PHE A 46 -2.56 8.54 17.87
CA PHE A 46 -4.01 8.72 17.79
C PHE A 46 -4.72 7.37 17.76
N VAL A 47 -5.90 7.33 18.37
CA VAL A 47 -6.82 6.19 18.25
C VAL A 47 -7.94 6.56 17.30
N GLU A 48 -8.16 5.71 16.30
CA GLU A 48 -9.29 5.80 15.40
C GLU A 48 -10.29 4.70 15.73
N ALA A 49 -11.45 5.08 16.29
CA ALA A 49 -12.46 4.15 16.76
C ALA A 49 -13.19 3.39 15.64
N GLN A 50 -13.32 4.03 14.47
CA GLN A 50 -13.93 3.40 13.31
C GLN A 50 -12.93 2.45 12.64
N GLN A 51 -13.21 1.15 12.74
CA GLN A 51 -12.33 0.14 12.15
C GLN A 51 -12.34 0.17 10.64
N GLY A 52 -11.15 0.15 10.06
CA GLY A 52 -10.91 0.09 8.62
C GLY A 52 -9.70 0.91 8.20
N LEU A 53 -8.91 0.35 7.31
CA LEU A 53 -7.64 0.95 6.86
C LEU A 53 -7.83 2.36 6.28
N SER A 54 -8.91 2.60 5.56
CA SER A 54 -9.23 3.93 5.02
C SER A 54 -9.54 4.95 6.12
N TYR A 55 -10.20 4.54 7.22
CA TYR A 55 -10.42 5.41 8.37
C TYR A 55 -9.10 5.79 9.05
N ALA A 56 -8.23 4.80 9.29
CA ALA A 56 -6.92 5.05 9.88
C ALA A 56 -6.07 6.00 9.02
N ARG A 57 -6.00 5.77 7.71
CA ARG A 57 -5.26 6.66 6.79
C ARG A 57 -5.84 8.06 6.75
N ASN A 58 -7.16 8.19 6.72
CA ASN A 58 -7.84 9.50 6.76
C ASN A 58 -7.59 10.24 8.08
N ARG A 59 -7.53 9.52 9.20
CA ARG A 59 -7.14 10.10 10.48
C ARG A 59 -5.69 10.61 10.41
N GLY A 60 -4.77 9.82 9.92
CA GLY A 60 -3.36 10.22 9.72
C GLY A 60 -3.23 11.47 8.84
N ILE A 61 -3.98 11.55 7.74
CA ILE A 61 -4.00 12.74 6.86
C ILE A 61 -4.46 13.99 7.62
N LYS A 62 -5.50 13.88 8.44
CA LYS A 62 -6.08 15.01 9.18
C LYS A 62 -5.15 15.53 10.27
N GLU A 63 -4.43 14.64 10.94
CA GLU A 63 -3.56 14.96 12.06
C GLU A 63 -2.14 15.38 11.64
N SER A 64 -1.75 15.09 10.40
CA SER A 64 -0.41 15.42 9.90
C SER A 64 -0.34 16.86 9.35
N HIS A 65 0.87 17.46 9.41
CA HIS A 65 1.15 18.84 8.98
C HIS A 65 2.07 18.90 7.76
N GLY A 66 2.85 17.87 7.49
CA GLY A 66 3.82 17.83 6.39
C GLY A 66 3.20 17.99 5.00
N ASP A 67 3.98 18.50 4.05
CA ASP A 67 3.60 18.64 2.64
C ASP A 67 3.45 17.30 1.92
N TRP A 68 4.11 16.27 2.46
CA TRP A 68 4.08 14.91 1.96
C TRP A 68 3.55 13.95 3.01
N LEU A 69 2.62 13.13 2.59
CA LEU A 69 1.98 12.09 3.38
C LEU A 69 2.54 10.75 2.95
N VAL A 70 3.42 10.17 3.76
CA VAL A 70 4.05 8.87 3.50
C VAL A 70 3.34 7.81 4.33
N PHE A 71 2.86 6.77 3.67
CA PHE A 71 2.17 5.67 4.32
C PHE A 71 3.08 4.46 4.36
N LEU A 72 3.22 3.88 5.54
CA LEU A 72 3.95 2.66 5.81
C LEU A 72 3.06 1.75 6.65
N ASP A 73 2.96 0.48 6.27
CA ASP A 73 2.28 -0.52 7.10
C ASP A 73 3.16 -0.90 8.30
N ASP A 74 2.56 -1.34 9.40
CA ASP A 74 3.24 -1.68 10.65
C ASP A 74 4.23 -2.86 10.52
N ASP A 75 4.03 -3.71 9.52
CA ASP A 75 4.89 -4.82 9.12
C ASP A 75 5.94 -4.44 8.06
N SER A 76 6.11 -3.14 7.79
CA SER A 76 7.10 -2.61 6.87
C SER A 76 8.41 -2.24 7.56
N MET A 77 9.54 -2.63 6.97
CA MET A 77 10.88 -2.26 7.41
C MET A 77 11.55 -1.38 6.36
N ILE A 78 11.80 -0.13 6.70
CA ILE A 78 12.54 0.81 5.86
C ILE A 78 14.05 0.75 6.15
N GLU A 79 14.85 1.23 5.19
CA GLU A 79 16.30 1.42 5.37
C GLU A 79 16.61 2.71 6.15
N ASN A 80 17.79 2.79 6.75
CA ASN A 80 18.16 3.91 7.64
C ASN A 80 18.31 5.26 6.92
N ASN A 81 18.41 5.27 5.60
CA ASN A 81 18.48 6.46 4.76
C ASN A 81 17.20 6.73 3.97
N TYR A 82 16.10 6.05 4.30
CA TYR A 82 14.85 6.13 3.54
C TYR A 82 14.33 7.56 3.42
N ILE A 83 14.25 8.30 4.55
CA ILE A 83 13.70 9.66 4.59
C ILE A 83 14.60 10.63 3.80
N GLU A 84 15.94 10.53 3.98
CA GLU A 84 16.89 11.34 3.23
C GLU A 84 16.80 11.07 1.72
N THR A 85 16.76 9.80 1.33
CA THR A 85 16.64 9.38 -0.07
C THR A 85 15.35 9.90 -0.68
N LEU A 86 14.24 9.79 0.05
CA LEU A 86 12.95 10.31 -0.39
C LEU A 86 12.97 11.82 -0.56
N GLY A 87 13.50 12.56 0.41
CA GLY A 87 13.59 14.02 0.33
C GLY A 87 14.39 14.48 -0.89
N ASN A 88 15.52 13.83 -1.17
CA ASN A 88 16.33 14.11 -2.36
C ASN A 88 15.56 13.84 -3.67
N PHE A 89 14.80 12.74 -3.75
CA PHE A 89 13.93 12.48 -4.91
C PHE A 89 12.87 13.55 -5.11
N LEU A 90 12.22 13.97 -4.03
CA LEU A 90 11.15 14.98 -4.10
C LEU A 90 11.70 16.35 -4.54
N GLN A 91 12.93 16.69 -4.17
CA GLN A 91 13.61 17.88 -4.68
C GLN A 91 13.96 17.76 -6.16
N GLN A 92 14.43 16.59 -6.60
CA GLN A 92 14.80 16.34 -7.98
C GLN A 92 13.58 16.27 -8.92
N TYR A 93 12.42 15.81 -8.40
CA TYR A 93 11.17 15.65 -9.16
C TYR A 93 10.04 16.50 -8.55
N PRO A 94 10.11 17.85 -8.64
CA PRO A 94 9.20 18.77 -7.95
C PRO A 94 7.76 18.73 -8.48
N ASP A 95 7.53 18.16 -9.67
CA ASP A 95 6.23 17.95 -10.28
C ASP A 95 5.47 16.75 -9.70
N THR A 96 6.10 15.96 -8.82
CA THR A 96 5.52 14.75 -8.21
C THR A 96 4.20 15.06 -7.48
N TYR A 97 3.17 14.31 -7.75
CA TYR A 97 1.89 14.36 -7.03
C TYR A 97 1.74 13.19 -6.07
N ALA A 98 2.26 12.04 -6.46
CA ALA A 98 2.31 10.86 -5.63
C ALA A 98 3.47 9.96 -6.07
N PHE A 99 3.85 9.04 -5.20
CA PHE A 99 4.91 8.09 -5.50
C PHE A 99 4.67 6.74 -4.83
N GLY A 100 5.40 5.75 -5.28
CA GLY A 100 5.59 4.47 -4.62
C GLY A 100 7.03 4.00 -4.77
N GLY A 101 7.51 3.26 -3.79
CA GLY A 101 8.83 2.66 -3.82
C GLY A 101 8.81 1.16 -4.08
N GLN A 102 10.00 0.59 -4.12
CA GLN A 102 10.17 -0.86 -4.19
C GLN A 102 9.67 -1.51 -2.89
N ILE A 103 8.96 -2.63 -3.01
CA ILE A 103 8.54 -3.46 -1.88
C ILE A 103 9.03 -4.88 -2.12
N THR A 104 9.89 -5.36 -1.22
CA THR A 104 10.43 -6.70 -1.26
C THR A 104 9.79 -7.55 -0.16
N PRO A 105 9.25 -8.74 -0.45
CA PRO A 105 8.70 -9.59 0.59
C PRO A 105 9.81 -10.15 1.47
N PHE A 106 9.62 -10.09 2.78
CA PHE A 106 10.45 -10.72 3.79
C PHE A 106 9.63 -11.79 4.49
N PHE A 107 9.87 -13.06 4.16
CA PHE A 107 9.13 -14.17 4.74
C PHE A 107 9.69 -14.53 6.11
N GLU A 108 8.82 -14.63 7.12
CA GLU A 108 9.18 -15.12 8.46
C GLU A 108 9.42 -16.65 8.50
N GLY A 109 9.21 -17.33 7.39
CA GLY A 109 9.45 -18.77 7.16
C GLY A 109 9.85 -19.02 5.72
N GLU A 110 9.70 -20.26 5.26
CA GLU A 110 10.01 -20.63 3.89
C GLU A 110 9.07 -19.93 2.90
N PRO A 111 9.60 -19.35 1.80
CA PRO A 111 8.78 -18.81 0.73
C PRO A 111 7.82 -19.87 0.17
N PRO A 112 6.56 -19.53 -0.09
CA PRO A 112 5.60 -20.50 -0.56
C PRO A 112 5.95 -21.00 -1.98
N LYS A 113 5.83 -22.30 -2.23
CA LYS A 113 6.15 -22.92 -3.54
C LYS A 113 5.35 -22.36 -4.72
N TRP A 114 4.15 -21.79 -4.47
CA TRP A 114 3.32 -21.16 -5.49
C TRP A 114 3.77 -19.74 -5.88
N LEU A 115 4.71 -19.15 -5.13
CA LEU A 115 5.15 -17.80 -5.40
C LEU A 115 5.92 -17.72 -6.72
N SER A 116 5.46 -16.88 -7.60
CA SER A 116 6.06 -16.59 -8.89
C SER A 116 6.00 -15.08 -9.17
N LYS A 117 6.69 -14.60 -10.19
CA LYS A 117 6.62 -13.20 -10.62
C LYS A 117 5.19 -12.70 -10.88
N TRP A 118 4.27 -13.59 -11.23
CA TRP A 118 2.87 -13.27 -11.51
C TRP A 118 2.01 -13.18 -10.25
N SER A 119 2.46 -13.77 -9.15
CA SER A 119 1.75 -13.82 -7.88
C SER A 119 2.29 -12.85 -6.81
N LEU A 120 3.30 -12.05 -7.13
CA LEU A 120 3.92 -11.08 -6.22
C LEU A 120 2.91 -10.08 -5.62
N GLY A 121 1.86 -9.72 -6.37
CA GLY A 121 0.79 -8.87 -5.86
C GLY A 121 0.04 -9.41 -4.63
N PHE A 122 -0.01 -10.74 -4.45
CA PHE A 122 -0.64 -11.35 -3.27
C PHE A 122 0.15 -11.14 -1.97
N VAL A 123 1.43 -10.84 -2.09
CA VAL A 123 2.32 -10.52 -0.97
C VAL A 123 2.73 -9.03 -0.96
N SER A 124 1.96 -8.20 -1.65
CA SER A 124 2.18 -6.75 -1.75
C SER A 124 3.58 -6.36 -2.27
N ALA A 125 4.25 -7.24 -3.02
CA ALA A 125 5.54 -6.94 -3.59
C ALA A 125 5.43 -6.14 -4.87
N ILE A 126 6.33 -5.16 -5.04
CA ILE A 126 6.46 -4.35 -6.23
C ILE A 126 7.92 -4.10 -6.55
N ASP A 127 8.32 -4.46 -7.76
CA ASP A 127 9.61 -4.13 -8.34
C ASP A 127 9.39 -3.73 -9.79
N MET A 128 9.74 -2.50 -10.11
CA MET A 128 9.63 -1.97 -11.47
C MET A 128 11.00 -1.67 -12.08
N GLY A 129 12.08 -2.20 -11.49
CA GLY A 129 13.46 -2.02 -11.94
C GLY A 129 14.19 -0.89 -11.21
N LYS A 130 15.38 -0.55 -11.70
CA LYS A 130 16.35 0.30 -11.00
C LYS A 130 16.25 1.80 -11.32
N GLU A 131 15.36 2.17 -12.24
CA GLU A 131 15.25 3.55 -12.73
C GLU A 131 13.98 4.22 -12.21
N VAL A 132 14.08 5.53 -11.96
CA VAL A 132 12.91 6.36 -11.67
C VAL A 132 12.05 6.45 -12.93
N LYS A 133 10.76 6.21 -12.79
CA LYS A 133 9.80 6.27 -13.90
C LYS A 133 8.38 6.52 -13.41
N LEU A 134 7.51 6.85 -14.33
CA LEU A 134 6.08 6.97 -14.04
C LEU A 134 5.46 5.58 -13.88
N PHE A 135 4.49 5.47 -12.96
CA PHE A 135 3.62 4.30 -12.92
C PHE A 135 2.81 4.20 -14.22
N PRO A 136 2.87 3.08 -14.92
CA PRO A 136 2.09 2.89 -16.14
C PRO A 136 0.59 2.79 -15.83
N SER A 137 -0.25 3.09 -16.81
CA SER A 137 -1.70 2.96 -16.65
C SER A 137 -2.11 1.59 -16.11
N GLY A 138 -2.99 1.60 -15.13
CA GLY A 138 -3.48 0.38 -14.47
C GLY A 138 -2.58 -0.17 -13.36
N LYS A 139 -1.38 0.40 -13.16
CA LYS A 139 -0.53 0.14 -11.99
C LYS A 139 -0.54 1.34 -11.06
N TYR A 140 -0.33 1.10 -9.78
CA TYR A 140 -0.36 2.12 -8.73
C TYR A 140 0.53 1.69 -7.55
N PRO A 141 0.98 2.65 -6.74
CA PRO A 141 1.69 2.37 -5.49
C PRO A 141 0.87 1.50 -4.54
N ILE A 142 1.56 0.77 -3.67
CA ILE A 142 0.97 -0.11 -2.65
C ILE A 142 1.17 0.53 -1.27
N GLY A 143 0.18 0.41 -0.40
CA GLY A 143 0.08 1.04 0.90
C GLY A 143 1.27 0.84 1.84
N ALA A 144 1.97 -0.28 1.70
CA ALA A 144 3.18 -0.56 2.49
C ALA A 144 4.36 0.39 2.17
N ASN A 145 4.32 1.09 1.01
CA ASN A 145 5.36 2.04 0.60
C ASN A 145 4.82 3.03 -0.44
N MET A 146 4.01 3.96 -0.02
CA MET A 146 3.44 4.98 -0.91
C MET A 146 3.47 6.36 -0.28
N GLY A 147 3.46 7.40 -1.13
CA GLY A 147 3.29 8.77 -0.67
C GLY A 147 2.42 9.59 -1.60
N ILE A 148 1.72 10.55 -1.01
CA ILE A 148 0.81 11.46 -1.70
C ILE A 148 1.09 12.87 -1.19
N SER A 149 1.23 13.84 -2.09
CA SER A 149 1.39 15.23 -1.67
C SER A 149 0.10 15.78 -1.05
N ARG A 150 0.22 16.64 -0.06
CA ARG A 150 -0.93 17.35 0.52
C ARG A 150 -1.70 18.12 -0.54
N LYS A 151 -0.98 18.71 -1.51
CA LYS A 151 -1.58 19.34 -2.68
C LYS A 151 -2.49 18.39 -3.46
N ALA A 152 -2.08 17.12 -3.63
CA ALA A 152 -2.92 16.12 -4.30
C ALA A 152 -4.15 15.80 -3.47
N ILE A 153 -4.01 15.54 -2.16
CA ILE A 153 -5.13 15.27 -1.25
C ILE A 153 -6.16 16.40 -1.26
N ASN A 154 -5.72 17.66 -1.26
CA ASN A 154 -6.61 18.81 -1.30
C ASN A 154 -7.44 18.88 -2.60
N GLN A 155 -6.96 18.32 -3.69
CA GLN A 155 -7.67 18.28 -4.97
C GLN A 155 -8.58 17.07 -5.13
N ILE A 156 -8.15 15.90 -4.64
CA ILE A 156 -8.87 14.63 -4.87
C ILE A 156 -9.71 14.17 -3.66
N GLY A 157 -9.49 14.76 -2.49
CA GLY A 157 -10.11 14.32 -1.23
C GLY A 157 -9.46 13.10 -0.60
N LEU A 158 -10.08 12.60 0.45
CA LEU A 158 -9.60 11.52 1.31
C LEU A 158 -9.82 10.13 0.69
N PHE A 159 -9.28 9.09 1.36
CA PHE A 159 -9.59 7.69 1.01
C PHE A 159 -11.08 7.38 1.17
N ASN A 160 -11.61 6.60 0.25
CA ASN A 160 -13.00 6.13 0.31
C ASN A 160 -13.15 5.07 1.40
N THR A 161 -13.90 5.38 2.45
CA THR A 161 -14.11 4.50 3.61
C THR A 161 -14.99 3.28 3.33
N SER A 162 -15.65 3.22 2.18
CA SER A 162 -16.34 2.01 1.72
C SER A 162 -15.38 0.95 1.13
N LEU A 163 -14.11 1.31 0.97
CA LEU A 163 -13.03 0.47 0.47
C LEU A 163 -11.95 0.30 1.55
N GLY A 164 -11.09 -0.70 1.36
CA GLY A 164 -10.01 -1.00 2.30
C GLY A 164 -10.35 -2.11 3.28
N ARG A 165 -9.31 -2.66 3.89
CA ARG A 165 -9.42 -3.79 4.83
C ARG A 165 -10.20 -3.38 6.07
N THR A 166 -11.08 -4.28 6.51
CA THR A 166 -11.73 -4.25 7.82
C THR A 166 -11.36 -5.51 8.59
N LYS A 167 -11.73 -5.59 9.88
CA LYS A 167 -11.48 -6.77 10.71
C LYS A 167 -12.05 -8.06 10.12
N GLU A 168 -13.19 -7.97 9.45
CA GLU A 168 -13.93 -9.14 8.95
C GLU A 168 -13.62 -9.45 7.47
N LEU A 169 -13.32 -8.44 6.67
CA LEU A 169 -13.18 -8.57 5.22
C LEU A 169 -11.83 -8.05 4.74
N LEU A 170 -11.12 -8.90 3.98
CA LEU A 170 -9.89 -8.52 3.30
C LEU A 170 -10.19 -7.70 2.03
N LEU A 171 -10.99 -6.65 2.19
CA LEU A 171 -11.25 -5.71 1.11
C LEU A 171 -9.96 -4.96 0.76
N GLY A 172 -9.91 -4.45 -0.44
CA GLY A 172 -8.83 -3.58 -0.92
C GLY A 172 -9.44 -2.54 -1.86
N GLY A 173 -8.59 -1.94 -2.69
CA GLY A 173 -9.04 -1.04 -3.74
C GLY A 173 -9.09 0.43 -3.35
N GLU A 174 -8.89 0.78 -2.08
CA GLU A 174 -8.76 2.16 -1.59
C GLU A 174 -7.54 2.86 -2.20
N GLU A 175 -6.43 2.15 -2.33
CA GLU A 175 -5.23 2.63 -3.02
C GLU A 175 -5.51 2.86 -4.50
N LYS A 176 -6.09 1.85 -5.15
CA LYS A 176 -6.45 1.95 -6.57
C LYS A 176 -7.40 3.13 -6.84
N ASP A 177 -8.37 3.35 -5.94
CA ASP A 177 -9.32 4.45 -6.06
C ASP A 177 -8.60 5.81 -5.95
N ILE A 178 -7.77 6.02 -4.93
CA ILE A 178 -7.11 7.30 -4.72
C ILE A 178 -6.10 7.60 -5.84
N PHE A 179 -5.32 6.61 -6.29
CA PHE A 179 -4.37 6.82 -7.39
C PHE A 179 -5.06 6.97 -8.74
N LEU A 180 -6.22 6.36 -8.96
CA LEU A 180 -7.04 6.62 -10.14
C LEU A 180 -7.53 8.07 -10.18
N ARG A 181 -7.92 8.64 -9.04
CA ARG A 181 -8.32 10.06 -8.96
C ARG A 181 -7.14 10.98 -9.32
N ILE A 182 -5.90 10.68 -8.85
CA ILE A 182 -4.69 11.43 -9.24
C ILE A 182 -4.41 11.27 -10.74
N HIS A 183 -4.54 10.06 -11.27
CA HIS A 183 -4.34 9.78 -12.68
C HIS A 183 -5.33 10.54 -13.57
N ASN A 184 -6.60 10.67 -13.15
CA ASN A 184 -7.62 11.43 -13.85
C ASN A 184 -7.31 12.95 -13.90
N LEU A 185 -6.54 13.46 -12.95
CA LEU A 185 -5.99 14.82 -13.01
C LEU A 185 -4.80 14.95 -13.99
N LYS A 186 -4.39 13.85 -14.63
CA LYS A 186 -3.18 13.78 -15.50
C LYS A 186 -1.92 14.23 -14.77
N LYS A 187 -1.80 13.92 -13.48
CA LYS A 187 -0.66 14.27 -12.64
C LYS A 187 0.29 13.10 -12.48
N PRO A 188 1.62 13.35 -12.38
CA PRO A 188 2.61 12.29 -12.32
C PRO A 188 2.53 11.52 -11.00
N ILE A 189 2.61 10.19 -11.14
CA ILE A 189 2.81 9.24 -10.05
C ILE A 189 4.12 8.53 -10.35
N TYR A 190 5.15 8.76 -9.55
CA TYR A 190 6.49 8.23 -9.78
C TYR A 190 6.75 6.94 -9.01
N TYR A 191 7.49 6.04 -9.62
CA TYR A 191 8.16 4.94 -8.95
C TYR A 191 9.60 5.34 -8.62
N PHE A 192 9.96 5.30 -7.33
CA PHE A 192 11.30 5.59 -6.83
C PHE A 192 11.97 4.31 -6.35
N PRO A 193 12.91 3.73 -7.11
CA PRO A 193 13.45 2.40 -6.83
C PRO A 193 14.25 2.32 -5.52
N ASN A 194 14.90 3.42 -5.11
CA ASN A 194 15.80 3.43 -3.95
C ASN A 194 15.11 3.71 -2.61
N ILE A 195 13.80 4.06 -2.61
CA ILE A 195 13.00 4.05 -1.39
C ILE A 195 12.43 2.66 -1.18
N CYS A 196 13.24 1.78 -0.61
CA CYS A 196 12.92 0.37 -0.47
C CYS A 196 12.28 0.06 0.88
N VAL A 197 11.30 -0.84 0.84
CA VAL A 197 10.66 -1.41 2.02
C VAL A 197 10.74 -2.93 1.95
N LYS A 198 11.12 -3.57 3.06
CA LYS A 198 10.93 -5.01 3.28
C LYS A 198 9.61 -5.20 4.01
N HIS A 199 8.67 -5.88 3.37
CA HIS A 199 7.35 -6.16 3.92
C HIS A 199 7.34 -7.54 4.56
N CYS A 200 7.12 -7.63 5.87
CA CYS A 200 7.10 -8.87 6.63
C CYS A 200 5.87 -9.70 6.29
N ILE A 201 6.10 -10.94 5.88
CA ILE A 201 5.05 -11.86 5.47
C ILE A 201 5.03 -13.05 6.44
N PRO A 202 4.13 -13.05 7.43
CA PRO A 202 3.99 -14.19 8.33
C PRO A 202 3.41 -15.41 7.60
N PRO A 203 3.73 -16.65 8.03
CA PRO A 203 3.29 -17.88 7.38
C PRO A 203 1.79 -17.95 7.12
N LYS A 204 0.98 -17.41 8.02
CA LYS A 204 -0.48 -17.36 7.87
C LYS A 204 -0.96 -16.64 6.61
N ARG A 205 -0.18 -15.65 6.09
CA ARG A 205 -0.53 -14.89 4.87
C ARG A 205 -0.24 -15.66 3.58
N THR A 206 0.47 -16.78 3.65
CA THR A 206 0.82 -17.60 2.48
C THR A 206 0.00 -18.89 2.37
N THR A 207 -0.96 -19.10 3.27
CA THR A 207 -1.86 -20.27 3.23
C THR A 207 -2.88 -20.16 2.10
N LYS A 208 -3.33 -21.32 1.60
CA LYS A 208 -4.39 -21.37 0.56
C LYS A 208 -5.66 -20.66 1.01
N GLU A 209 -6.04 -20.81 2.27
CA GLU A 209 -7.23 -20.20 2.88
C GLU A 209 -7.12 -18.68 2.86
N PHE A 210 -5.96 -18.14 3.25
CA PHE A 210 -5.73 -16.70 3.22
C PHE A 210 -5.79 -16.14 1.80
N ILE A 211 -5.10 -16.78 0.84
CA ILE A 211 -5.10 -16.35 -0.56
C ILE A 211 -6.50 -16.40 -1.16
N LYS A 212 -7.30 -17.44 -0.83
CA LYS A 212 -8.70 -17.53 -1.26
C LYS A 212 -9.54 -16.37 -0.69
N LYS A 213 -9.41 -16.07 0.61
CA LYS A 213 -10.11 -14.94 1.25
C LYS A 213 -9.66 -13.61 0.64
N LEU A 214 -8.37 -13.42 0.40
CA LEU A 214 -7.83 -12.22 -0.23
C LEU A 214 -8.38 -12.05 -1.66
N GLY A 215 -8.38 -13.11 -2.46
CA GLY A 215 -8.95 -13.10 -3.82
C GLY A 215 -10.43 -12.73 -3.83
N TYR A 216 -11.21 -13.29 -2.89
CA TYR A 216 -12.61 -12.93 -2.71
C TYR A 216 -12.77 -11.44 -2.35
N GLY A 217 -12.01 -10.94 -1.37
CA GLY A 217 -12.03 -9.54 -0.96
C GLY A 217 -11.69 -8.58 -2.11
N ILE A 218 -10.67 -8.92 -2.93
CA ILE A 218 -10.31 -8.16 -4.13
C ILE A 218 -11.50 -8.12 -5.11
N GLY A 219 -12.17 -9.25 -5.34
CA GLY A 219 -13.33 -9.31 -6.22
C GLY A 219 -14.48 -8.43 -5.76
N VAL A 220 -14.82 -8.48 -4.46
CA VAL A 220 -15.85 -7.63 -3.84
C VAL A 220 -15.49 -6.15 -3.99
N SER A 221 -14.25 -5.78 -3.71
CA SER A 221 -13.77 -4.40 -3.82
C SER A 221 -13.84 -3.86 -5.25
N GLU A 222 -13.44 -4.66 -6.24
CA GLU A 222 -13.53 -4.27 -7.65
C GLU A 222 -14.98 -4.09 -8.10
N ARG A 223 -15.88 -4.93 -7.61
CA ARG A 223 -17.33 -4.78 -7.85
C ARG A 223 -17.83 -3.45 -7.29
N LEU A 224 -17.58 -3.19 -5.99
CA LEU A 224 -18.00 -1.95 -5.33
C LEU A 224 -17.45 -0.72 -6.07
N ARG A 225 -16.15 -0.70 -6.31
CA ARG A 225 -15.47 0.41 -6.99
C ARG A 225 -16.04 0.68 -8.39
N THR A 226 -16.26 -0.36 -9.19
CA THR A 226 -16.69 -0.18 -10.58
C THR A 226 -18.17 0.20 -10.70
N ILE A 227 -19.03 -0.30 -9.81
CA ILE A 227 -20.42 0.11 -9.74
C ILE A 227 -20.56 1.58 -9.33
N THR A 228 -19.71 2.05 -8.40
CA THR A 228 -19.72 3.45 -7.95
C THR A 228 -19.33 4.41 -9.07
N ILE A 229 -18.48 3.99 -10.00
CA ILE A 229 -18.09 4.82 -11.17
C ILE A 229 -19.28 4.91 -12.13
N ASN A 230 -19.73 3.79 -12.72
CA ASN A 230 -20.91 3.66 -13.55
C ASN A 230 -21.14 2.20 -14.00
N LYS A 231 -22.35 1.88 -14.49
CA LYS A 231 -22.70 0.53 -14.98
C LYS A 231 -21.80 0.03 -16.13
N LYS A 232 -21.35 0.92 -17.02
CA LYS A 232 -20.45 0.56 -18.13
C LYS A 232 -19.10 0.06 -17.64
N SER A 233 -18.51 0.74 -16.66
CA SER A 233 -17.26 0.33 -16.02
C SER A 233 -17.36 -1.06 -15.37
N PHE A 234 -18.49 -1.34 -14.72
CA PHE A 234 -18.76 -2.65 -14.14
C PHE A 234 -18.86 -3.76 -15.19
N ILE A 235 -19.61 -3.53 -16.29
CA ILE A 235 -19.72 -4.49 -17.38
C ILE A 235 -18.36 -4.76 -18.03
N ILE A 236 -17.59 -3.72 -18.33
CA ILE A 236 -16.23 -3.85 -18.87
C ILE A 236 -15.36 -4.71 -17.92
N ARG A 237 -15.46 -4.50 -16.62
CA ARG A 237 -14.72 -5.30 -15.64
C ARG A 237 -15.11 -6.78 -15.69
N ILE A 238 -16.39 -7.11 -15.78
CA ILE A 238 -16.85 -8.50 -15.93
C ILE A 238 -16.26 -9.13 -17.18
N VAL A 239 -16.32 -8.45 -18.32
CA VAL A 239 -15.77 -8.97 -19.58
C VAL A 239 -14.26 -9.24 -19.45
N LEU A 240 -13.50 -8.30 -18.85
CA LEU A 240 -12.08 -8.50 -18.61
C LEU A 240 -11.77 -9.70 -17.70
N GLU A 241 -12.59 -9.93 -16.68
CA GLU A 241 -12.41 -11.12 -15.81
C GLU A 241 -12.71 -12.41 -16.57
N LEU A 242 -13.75 -12.44 -17.40
CA LEU A 242 -14.03 -13.60 -18.26
C LEU A 242 -12.87 -13.91 -19.21
N ILE A 243 -12.28 -12.88 -19.84
CA ILE A 243 -11.10 -13.05 -20.70
C ILE A 243 -9.93 -13.66 -19.91
N LYS A 244 -9.67 -13.19 -18.67
CA LYS A 244 -8.63 -13.77 -17.82
C LYS A 244 -8.90 -15.23 -17.47
N TRP A 245 -10.15 -15.60 -17.19
CA TRP A 245 -10.54 -16.99 -16.94
C TRP A 245 -10.25 -17.86 -18.15
N ILE A 246 -10.65 -17.43 -19.34
CA ILE A 246 -10.38 -18.14 -20.59
C ILE A 246 -8.86 -18.32 -20.79
N ALA A 247 -8.08 -17.24 -20.63
CA ALA A 247 -6.63 -17.30 -20.74
C ALA A 247 -6.01 -18.28 -19.73
N THR A 248 -6.51 -18.29 -18.49
CA THR A 248 -6.05 -19.22 -17.44
C THR A 248 -6.34 -20.67 -17.81
N LEU A 249 -7.53 -20.97 -18.36
CA LEU A 249 -7.88 -22.32 -18.81
C LEU A 249 -6.99 -22.78 -19.99
N ILE A 250 -6.74 -21.89 -20.95
CA ILE A 250 -5.84 -22.18 -22.07
C ILE A 250 -4.42 -22.51 -21.56
N LEU A 251 -3.89 -21.68 -20.65
CA LEU A 251 -2.58 -21.91 -20.06
C LEU A 251 -2.54 -23.24 -19.29
N LEU A 252 -3.58 -23.55 -18.52
CA LEU A 252 -3.67 -24.81 -17.80
C LEU A 252 -3.60 -26.01 -18.77
N CYS A 253 -4.38 -25.96 -19.84
CA CYS A 253 -4.34 -27.01 -20.87
C CYS A 253 -2.95 -27.15 -21.52
N LEU A 254 -2.30 -26.03 -21.87
CA LEU A 254 -0.96 -26.06 -22.45
C LEU A 254 0.09 -26.63 -21.48
N TYR A 255 0.04 -26.27 -20.20
CA TYR A 255 0.96 -26.83 -19.19
C TYR A 255 0.71 -28.31 -18.90
N THR A 256 -0.55 -28.79 -18.96
CA THR A 256 -0.85 -30.23 -18.77
C THR A 256 -0.48 -31.08 -19.98
N ILE A 257 -0.35 -30.49 -21.18
CA ILE A 257 0.07 -31.22 -22.39
C ILE A 257 1.61 -31.28 -22.50
N GLN A 258 2.32 -30.32 -21.89
CA GLN A 258 3.79 -30.24 -21.93
C GLN A 258 4.50 -30.94 -20.75
N GLY A 259 3.79 -31.37 -19.72
CA GLY A 259 4.28 -32.12 -18.56
C GLY A 259 3.88 -33.53 -18.58
#